data_8b8f9714042e2e2f0823cac9da744462
#
_entry.id   8b8f9714042e2e2f0823cac9da744462
#
_cell.length_a   1.000
_cell.length_b   1.000
_cell.length_c   1.000
_cell.angle_alpha   90.00
_cell.angle_beta   90.00
_cell.angle_gamma   90.00
#
_symmetry.space_group_name_H-M   'P 1'
#
loop_
_entity.id
_entity.type
_entity.pdbx_description
1 polymer ?
#
loop_
_entity_poly.entity_id
_entity_poly.type
_entity_poly.pdbx_seq_one_letter_code
_entity_poly.pdbx_strand_id
1 'polypeptide(L)'
;MARNYELDDTDRHILNLLIQDAKMPYTEIARKVNVSGGTVHVRMARLEEIGIVQGATLRIDYQKLGYGVSAFLGIYLQKSSEYTAVVSQLREIPEVVNINFTTGAYGVFARLQCRDTQHLRDVLHDRIQPIEGILRTETLISLEEVLNRPAELT
;
A
#
# COMPACT_ATOMS: atom_id res chain seq x y z
N MET A 1 -18.41 5.53 -16.13
CA MET A 1 -17.11 5.78 -16.80
C MET A 1 -16.43 6.93 -16.09
N ALA A 2 -15.38 6.66 -15.32
CA ALA A 2 -14.59 7.73 -14.73
C ALA A 2 -13.96 8.51 -15.89
N ARG A 3 -14.28 9.83 -16.00
CA ARG A 3 -13.52 10.73 -16.87
C ARG A 3 -12.06 10.61 -16.44
N ASN A 4 -11.17 10.14 -17.33
CA ASN A 4 -9.73 10.24 -17.12
C ASN A 4 -9.43 11.72 -16.90
N TYR A 5 -9.17 12.09 -15.64
CA TYR A 5 -8.67 13.42 -15.34
C TYR A 5 -7.23 13.47 -15.82
N GLU A 6 -6.96 14.34 -16.76
CA GLU A 6 -5.61 14.56 -17.25
C GLU A 6 -4.92 15.58 -16.34
N LEU A 7 -3.89 15.11 -15.63
CA LEU A 7 -3.05 15.97 -14.79
C LEU A 7 -2.30 16.96 -15.68
N ASP A 8 -2.41 18.24 -15.36
CA ASP A 8 -1.52 19.24 -15.96
C ASP A 8 -0.13 19.26 -15.27
N ASP A 9 0.82 20.01 -15.84
CA ASP A 9 2.18 20.06 -15.29
C ASP A 9 2.21 20.64 -13.87
N THR A 10 1.32 21.57 -13.55
CA THR A 10 1.22 22.16 -12.22
C THR A 10 0.72 21.12 -11.21
N ASP A 11 -0.28 20.32 -11.55
CA ASP A 11 -0.76 19.22 -10.70
C ASP A 11 0.34 18.19 -10.45
N ARG A 12 1.08 17.78 -11.50
CA ARG A 12 2.22 16.86 -11.36
C ARG A 12 3.29 17.43 -10.43
N HIS A 13 3.65 18.69 -10.58
CA HIS A 13 4.66 19.33 -9.72
C HIS A 13 4.20 19.40 -8.26
N ILE A 14 2.94 19.78 -8.00
CA ILE A 14 2.36 19.81 -6.65
C ILE A 14 2.39 18.41 -6.03
N LEU A 15 1.91 17.41 -6.75
CA LEU A 15 1.87 16.02 -6.27
C LEU A 15 3.28 15.47 -6.02
N ASN A 16 4.24 15.69 -6.90
CA ASN A 16 5.63 15.24 -6.71
C ASN A 16 6.28 15.84 -5.46
N LEU A 17 6.00 17.11 -5.13
CA LEU A 17 6.45 17.73 -3.89
C LEU A 17 5.82 17.08 -2.66
N LEU A 18 4.50 16.85 -2.68
CA LEU A 18 3.77 16.23 -1.56
C LEU A 18 4.07 14.73 -1.39
N ILE A 19 4.38 14.03 -2.48
CA ILE A 19 4.85 12.64 -2.45
C ILE A 19 6.20 12.53 -1.72
N GLN A 20 7.07 13.53 -1.87
CA GLN A 20 8.36 13.58 -1.17
C GLN A 20 8.21 14.02 0.30
N ASP A 21 7.39 15.04 0.53
CA ASP A 21 7.09 15.57 1.87
C ASP A 21 5.62 15.96 2.00
N ALA A 22 4.81 15.03 2.52
CA ALA A 22 3.38 15.23 2.74
C ALA A 22 3.05 16.32 3.77
N LYS A 23 4.04 16.82 4.50
CA LYS A 23 3.89 17.93 5.46
C LYS A 23 4.29 19.28 4.89
N MET A 24 4.75 19.36 3.65
CA MET A 24 5.15 20.62 3.02
C MET A 24 3.98 21.59 3.00
N PRO A 25 4.12 22.81 3.56
CA PRO A 25 3.06 23.81 3.55
C PRO A 25 2.67 24.22 2.12
N TYR A 26 1.37 24.40 1.88
CA TYR A 26 0.89 24.82 0.55
C TYR A 26 1.46 26.18 0.10
N THR A 27 1.82 27.05 1.04
CA THR A 27 2.52 28.30 0.74
C THR A 27 3.92 28.09 0.19
N GLU A 28 4.61 27.05 0.67
CA GLU A 28 5.92 26.68 0.13
C GLU A 28 5.80 26.00 -1.24
N ILE A 29 4.84 25.10 -1.39
CA ILE A 29 4.52 24.47 -2.68
C ILE A 29 4.22 25.55 -3.72
N ALA A 30 3.32 26.49 -3.39
CA ALA A 30 2.92 27.59 -4.27
C ALA A 30 4.12 28.36 -4.80
N ARG A 31 5.10 28.67 -3.94
CA ARG A 31 6.34 29.34 -4.31
C ARG A 31 7.18 28.50 -5.27
N LYS A 32 7.30 27.17 -5.01
CA LYS A 32 8.11 26.26 -5.83
C LYS A 32 7.52 26.04 -7.23
N VAL A 33 6.18 26.01 -7.34
CA VAL A 33 5.47 25.79 -8.61
C VAL A 33 4.99 27.09 -9.26
N ASN A 34 5.35 28.25 -8.68
CA ASN A 34 5.07 29.60 -9.19
C ASN A 34 3.56 29.88 -9.39
N VAL A 35 2.76 29.56 -8.37
CA VAL A 35 1.31 29.86 -8.31
C VAL A 35 0.96 30.48 -6.97
N SER A 36 -0.32 30.87 -6.78
CA SER A 36 -0.80 31.33 -5.46
C SER A 36 -1.10 30.14 -4.52
N GLY A 37 -1.03 30.39 -3.20
CA GLY A 37 -1.42 29.37 -2.20
C GLY A 37 -2.88 28.93 -2.36
N GLY A 38 -3.77 29.84 -2.73
CA GLY A 38 -5.17 29.52 -3.04
C GLY A 38 -5.31 28.58 -4.24
N THR A 39 -4.46 28.76 -5.27
CA THR A 39 -4.41 27.85 -6.42
C THR A 39 -4.04 26.42 -6.00
N VAL A 40 -3.03 26.25 -5.12
CA VAL A 40 -2.65 24.94 -4.60
C VAL A 40 -3.82 24.30 -3.83
N HIS A 41 -4.49 25.08 -2.96
CA HIS A 41 -5.66 24.59 -2.22
C HIS A 41 -6.79 24.09 -3.13
N VAL A 42 -7.16 24.87 -4.13
CA VAL A 42 -8.23 24.50 -5.07
C VAL A 42 -7.89 23.25 -5.87
N ARG A 43 -6.63 23.15 -6.33
CA ARG A 43 -6.15 21.97 -7.07
C ARG A 43 -6.14 20.72 -6.19
N MET A 44 -5.62 20.80 -4.98
CA MET A 44 -5.60 19.69 -4.04
C MET A 44 -7.01 19.20 -3.68
N ALA A 45 -7.92 20.13 -3.35
CA ALA A 45 -9.31 19.78 -3.07
C ALA A 45 -9.96 19.04 -4.26
N ARG A 46 -9.69 19.46 -5.49
CA ARG A 46 -10.18 18.78 -6.69
C ARG A 46 -9.57 17.39 -6.87
N LEU A 47 -8.26 17.24 -6.64
CA LEU A 47 -7.56 15.94 -6.74
C LEU A 47 -8.04 14.94 -5.69
N GLU A 48 -8.41 15.42 -4.50
CA GLU A 48 -9.06 14.64 -3.45
C GLU A 48 -10.49 14.24 -3.84
N GLU A 49 -11.29 15.18 -4.33
CA GLU A 49 -12.69 14.95 -4.75
C GLU A 49 -12.80 13.87 -5.84
N ILE A 50 -11.89 13.90 -6.83
CA ILE A 50 -11.86 12.89 -7.90
C ILE A 50 -11.12 11.61 -7.53
N GLY A 51 -10.59 11.50 -6.29
CA GLY A 51 -9.97 10.30 -5.74
C GLY A 51 -8.56 9.99 -6.23
N ILE A 52 -7.88 10.95 -6.90
CA ILE A 52 -6.45 10.83 -7.24
C ILE A 52 -5.62 10.89 -5.96
N VAL A 53 -5.91 11.85 -5.09
CA VAL A 53 -5.34 11.91 -3.74
C VAL A 53 -6.29 11.21 -2.79
N GLN A 54 -5.82 10.15 -2.15
CA GLN A 54 -6.61 9.33 -1.22
C GLN A 54 -6.29 9.62 0.25
N GLY A 55 -5.29 10.44 0.50
CA GLY A 55 -4.84 10.82 1.83
C GLY A 55 -3.32 10.81 1.97
N ALA A 56 -2.86 11.11 3.19
CA ALA A 56 -1.45 11.04 3.56
C ALA A 56 -1.26 10.01 4.68
N THR A 57 -0.23 9.18 4.58
CA THR A 57 0.11 8.17 5.59
C THR A 57 1.48 8.43 6.19
N LEU A 58 1.66 8.02 7.45
CA LEU A 58 2.96 8.08 8.09
C LEU A 58 3.87 6.95 7.60
N ARG A 59 5.09 7.29 7.24
CA ARG A 59 6.15 6.31 7.05
C ARG A 59 6.76 5.96 8.40
N ILE A 60 6.59 4.71 8.82
CA ILE A 60 7.00 4.22 10.13
C ILE A 60 8.12 3.19 9.96
N ASP A 61 9.14 3.29 10.81
CA ASP A 61 10.16 2.26 10.97
C ASP A 61 9.63 1.17 11.91
N TYR A 62 9.06 0.12 11.32
CA TYR A 62 8.48 -1.00 12.06
C TYR A 62 9.50 -1.78 12.88
N GLN A 63 10.76 -1.85 12.46
CA GLN A 63 11.82 -2.53 13.19
C GLN A 63 12.05 -1.86 14.56
N LYS A 64 12.06 -0.52 14.61
CA LYS A 64 12.20 0.24 15.85
C LYS A 64 11.00 0.07 16.80
N LEU A 65 9.87 -0.35 16.29
CA LEU A 65 8.67 -0.67 17.08
C LEU A 65 8.58 -2.16 17.47
N GLY A 66 9.64 -2.95 17.20
CA GLY A 66 9.67 -4.36 17.55
C GLY A 66 9.01 -5.30 16.53
N TYR A 67 8.66 -4.81 15.33
CA TYR A 67 8.15 -5.63 14.22
C TYR A 67 9.29 -5.92 13.24
N GLY A 68 10.19 -6.82 13.63
CA GLY A 68 11.44 -7.08 12.91
C GLY A 68 11.32 -7.99 11.69
N VAL A 69 10.17 -8.64 11.46
CA VAL A 69 9.98 -9.59 10.37
C VAL A 69 8.95 -9.08 9.37
N SER A 70 9.40 -8.80 8.16
CA SER A 70 8.56 -8.61 6.99
C SER A 70 8.57 -9.87 6.13
N ALA A 71 7.42 -10.35 5.70
CA ALA A 71 7.32 -11.53 4.85
C ALA A 71 6.35 -11.32 3.70
N PHE A 72 6.67 -11.93 2.56
CA PHE A 72 5.76 -12.03 1.42
C PHE A 72 5.12 -13.42 1.42
N LEU A 73 3.83 -13.46 1.18
CA LEU A 73 3.03 -14.67 1.20
C LEU A 73 2.34 -14.87 -0.14
N GLY A 74 2.78 -15.88 -0.88
CA GLY A 74 2.09 -16.38 -2.06
C GLY A 74 1.02 -17.40 -1.63
N ILE A 75 -0.22 -17.18 -2.05
CA ILE A 75 -1.37 -18.02 -1.70
C ILE A 75 -1.93 -18.65 -2.96
N TYR A 76 -1.97 -19.99 -2.97
CA TYR A 76 -2.65 -20.77 -4.00
C TYR A 76 -4.09 -21.02 -3.55
N LEU A 77 -5.03 -20.63 -4.38
CA LEU A 77 -6.46 -20.86 -4.14
C LEU A 77 -6.86 -22.24 -4.66
N GLN A 78 -7.78 -22.91 -3.97
CA GLN A 78 -8.37 -24.16 -4.45
C GLN A 78 -9.17 -23.92 -5.74
N LYS A 79 -9.91 -22.80 -5.79
CA LYS A 79 -10.63 -22.31 -6.97
C LYS A 79 -10.53 -20.80 -7.03
N SER A 80 -10.42 -20.25 -8.24
CA SER A 80 -10.37 -18.79 -8.44
C SER A 80 -11.63 -18.08 -7.93
N SER A 81 -12.77 -18.76 -7.86
CA SER A 81 -14.03 -18.20 -7.32
C SER A 81 -13.99 -17.92 -5.82
N GLU A 82 -13.04 -18.51 -5.09
CA GLU A 82 -12.91 -18.36 -3.63
C GLU A 82 -12.12 -17.10 -3.24
N TYR A 83 -11.56 -16.38 -4.22
CA TYR A 83 -10.76 -15.18 -4.01
C TYR A 83 -11.41 -14.19 -3.03
N THR A 84 -12.67 -13.81 -3.26
CA THR A 84 -13.35 -12.80 -2.45
C THR A 84 -13.51 -13.23 -1.00
N ALA A 85 -13.86 -14.50 -0.74
CA ALA A 85 -14.01 -15.04 0.59
C ALA A 85 -12.67 -15.12 1.35
N VAL A 86 -11.62 -15.58 0.66
CA VAL A 86 -10.26 -15.66 1.22
C VAL A 86 -9.73 -14.26 1.55
N VAL A 87 -9.84 -13.29 0.64
CA VAL A 87 -9.38 -11.92 0.85
C VAL A 87 -10.14 -11.22 1.99
N SER A 88 -11.45 -11.48 2.12
CA SER A 88 -12.23 -10.94 3.24
C SER A 88 -11.68 -11.39 4.59
N GLN A 89 -11.33 -12.66 4.73
CA GLN A 89 -10.75 -13.19 5.97
C GLN A 89 -9.31 -12.70 6.20
N LEU A 90 -8.50 -12.60 5.15
CA LEU A 90 -7.13 -12.06 5.26
C LEU A 90 -7.12 -10.60 5.75
N ARG A 91 -8.10 -9.79 5.36
CA ARG A 91 -8.23 -8.38 5.80
C ARG A 91 -8.44 -8.22 7.30
N GLU A 92 -9.02 -9.21 7.96
CA GLU A 92 -9.24 -9.20 9.41
C GLU A 92 -7.97 -9.55 10.21
N ILE A 93 -6.87 -9.89 9.55
CA ILE A 93 -5.60 -10.24 10.17
C ILE A 93 -4.72 -8.98 10.20
N PRO A 94 -4.46 -8.35 11.38
CA PRO A 94 -3.72 -7.09 11.46
C PRO A 94 -2.29 -7.17 10.93
N GLU A 95 -1.68 -8.36 10.99
CA GLU A 95 -0.33 -8.61 10.47
C GLU A 95 -0.28 -8.59 8.94
N VAL A 96 -1.42 -8.74 8.26
CA VAL A 96 -1.52 -8.62 6.81
C VAL A 96 -1.65 -7.15 6.45
N VAL A 97 -0.58 -6.57 5.93
CA VAL A 97 -0.48 -5.13 5.66
C VAL A 97 -0.69 -4.75 4.19
N ASN A 98 -0.68 -5.74 3.31
CA ASN A 98 -0.95 -5.54 1.88
C ASN A 98 -1.48 -6.83 1.27
N ILE A 99 -2.44 -6.71 0.33
CA ILE A 99 -3.02 -7.84 -0.40
C ILE A 99 -3.14 -7.43 -1.87
N ASN A 100 -2.64 -8.28 -2.76
CA ASN A 100 -2.77 -8.12 -4.20
C ASN A 100 -3.40 -9.37 -4.82
N PHE A 101 -4.30 -9.18 -5.78
CA PHE A 101 -4.69 -10.21 -6.72
C PHE A 101 -3.68 -10.23 -7.85
N THR A 102 -3.12 -11.39 -8.17
CA THR A 102 -2.02 -11.48 -9.13
C THR A 102 -2.34 -12.44 -10.27
N THR A 103 -1.72 -12.19 -11.40
CA THR A 103 -1.62 -13.16 -12.51
C THR A 103 -0.50 -14.15 -12.20
N GLY A 104 -0.62 -15.38 -12.64
CA GLY A 104 0.41 -16.40 -12.49
C GLY A 104 0.08 -17.45 -11.42
N ALA A 105 1.11 -17.98 -10.77
CA ALA A 105 0.98 -19.15 -9.89
C ALA A 105 0.17 -18.87 -8.62
N TYR A 106 0.31 -17.69 -8.03
CA TYR A 106 -0.44 -17.30 -6.84
C TYR A 106 -1.74 -16.61 -7.23
N GLY A 107 -2.85 -17.00 -6.63
CA GLY A 107 -4.11 -16.25 -6.77
C GLY A 107 -4.11 -14.98 -5.93
N VAL A 108 -3.41 -15.00 -4.79
CA VAL A 108 -3.23 -13.85 -3.91
C VAL A 108 -1.76 -13.75 -3.51
N PHE A 109 -1.26 -12.52 -3.49
CA PHE A 109 0.06 -12.21 -2.97
C PHE A 109 -0.08 -11.14 -1.89
N ALA A 110 0.35 -11.46 -0.66
CA ALA A 110 0.20 -10.59 0.49
C ALA A 110 1.55 -10.25 1.12
N ARG A 111 1.58 -9.15 1.88
CA ARG A 111 2.71 -8.81 2.74
C ARG A 111 2.27 -8.83 4.18
N LEU A 112 3.08 -9.46 5.03
CA LEU A 112 2.91 -9.54 6.46
C LEU A 112 3.98 -8.74 7.19
N GLN A 113 3.60 -8.16 8.33
CA GLN A 113 4.52 -7.51 9.25
C GLN A 113 4.36 -8.14 10.63
N CYS A 114 5.39 -8.86 11.08
CA CYS A 114 5.40 -9.62 12.33
C CYS A 114 6.52 -9.17 13.24
N ARG A 115 6.39 -9.45 14.54
CA ARG A 115 7.42 -9.12 15.54
C ARG A 115 8.70 -9.92 15.33
N ASP A 116 8.53 -11.22 15.17
CA ASP A 116 9.61 -12.20 15.05
C ASP A 116 9.12 -13.42 14.24
N THR A 117 9.99 -14.40 14.03
CA THR A 117 9.68 -15.62 13.29
C THR A 117 8.68 -16.52 14.02
N GLN A 118 8.65 -16.48 15.36
CA GLN A 118 7.67 -17.20 16.14
C GLN A 118 6.26 -16.62 15.90
N HIS A 119 6.11 -15.30 15.95
CA HIS A 119 4.86 -14.62 15.66
C HIS A 119 4.41 -14.87 14.20
N LEU A 120 5.35 -14.84 13.24
CA LEU A 120 5.04 -15.20 11.85
C LEU A 120 4.48 -16.62 11.73
N ARG A 121 5.12 -17.59 12.40
CA ARG A 121 4.64 -18.98 12.42
C ARG A 121 3.22 -19.08 12.98
N ASP A 122 2.94 -18.41 14.10
CA ASP A 122 1.64 -18.47 14.75
C ASP A 122 0.54 -17.84 13.86
N VAL A 123 0.84 -16.70 13.22
CA VAL A 123 -0.07 -16.09 12.24
C VAL A 123 -0.35 -17.01 11.05
N LEU A 124 0.68 -17.62 10.50
CA LEU A 124 0.52 -18.55 9.37
C LEU A 124 -0.31 -19.78 9.76
N HIS A 125 0.03 -20.43 10.87
CA HIS A 125 -0.58 -21.69 11.29
C HIS A 125 -2.01 -21.49 11.83
N ASP A 126 -2.20 -20.50 12.70
CA ASP A 126 -3.46 -20.39 13.45
C ASP A 126 -4.50 -19.51 12.76
N ARG A 127 -4.08 -18.62 11.86
CA ARG A 127 -4.96 -17.61 11.27
C ARG A 127 -5.07 -17.68 9.76
N ILE A 128 -4.01 -18.02 9.03
CA ILE A 128 -4.01 -18.00 7.56
C ILE A 128 -4.29 -19.38 6.98
N GLN A 129 -3.54 -20.40 7.38
CA GLN A 129 -3.68 -21.76 6.84
C GLN A 129 -5.07 -22.38 7.06
N PRO A 130 -5.81 -22.09 8.16
CA PRO A 130 -7.16 -22.59 8.34
C PRO A 130 -8.21 -21.94 7.45
N ILE A 131 -7.91 -20.87 6.73
CA ILE A 131 -8.87 -20.18 5.84
C ILE A 131 -9.31 -21.15 4.73
N GLU A 132 -10.61 -21.41 4.69
CA GLU A 132 -11.21 -22.22 3.62
C GLU A 132 -10.99 -21.56 2.26
N GLY A 133 -10.64 -22.36 1.25
CA GLY A 133 -10.30 -21.87 -0.09
C GLY A 133 -8.81 -21.68 -0.34
N ILE A 134 -7.97 -21.71 0.70
CA ILE A 134 -6.52 -21.77 0.55
C ILE A 134 -6.09 -23.22 0.30
N LEU A 135 -5.41 -23.47 -0.82
CA LEU A 135 -4.84 -24.77 -1.15
C LEU A 135 -3.49 -24.97 -0.46
N ARG A 136 -2.60 -23.99 -0.58
CA ARG A 136 -1.27 -23.94 0.04
C ARG A 136 -0.72 -22.54 0.03
N THR A 137 0.31 -22.31 0.83
CA THR A 137 1.01 -21.02 0.91
C THR A 137 2.52 -21.22 0.72
N GLU A 138 3.16 -20.19 0.18
CA GLU A 138 4.62 -20.05 0.15
C GLU A 138 4.99 -18.75 0.85
N THR A 139 5.92 -18.82 1.81
CA THR A 139 6.35 -17.66 2.59
C THR A 139 7.80 -17.32 2.29
N LEU A 140 8.04 -16.06 1.94
CA LEU A 140 9.35 -15.49 1.66
C LEU A 140 9.63 -14.44 2.72
N ILE A 141 10.60 -14.67 3.61
CA ILE A 141 11.01 -13.65 4.58
C ILE A 141 11.90 -12.63 3.87
N SER A 142 11.54 -11.36 3.95
CA SER A 142 12.37 -10.27 3.46
C SER A 142 13.56 -10.08 4.39
N LEU A 143 14.76 -10.24 3.86
CA LEU A 143 15.98 -10.01 4.63
C LEU A 143 16.27 -8.51 4.78
N GLU A 144 15.95 -7.71 3.74
CA GLU A 144 16.16 -6.28 3.70
C GLU A 144 15.17 -5.63 2.71
N GLU A 145 14.57 -4.51 3.07
CA GLU A 145 13.86 -3.64 2.13
C GLU A 145 14.84 -2.60 1.58
N VAL A 146 15.43 -2.90 0.42
CA VAL A 146 16.47 -2.06 -0.19
C VAL A 146 15.91 -0.74 -0.72
N LEU A 147 14.68 -0.73 -1.24
CA LEU A 147 14.03 0.45 -1.79
C LEU A 147 12.52 0.39 -1.55
N ASN A 148 11.99 1.47 -0.98
CA ASN A 148 10.55 1.71 -0.87
C ASN A 148 10.31 3.21 -1.06
N ARG A 149 9.90 3.58 -2.24
CA ARG A 149 9.55 4.96 -2.60
C ARG A 149 8.32 4.98 -3.48
N PRO A 150 7.53 6.05 -3.44
CA PRO A 150 6.45 6.27 -4.41
C PRO A 150 7.00 6.46 -5.82
N ALA A 151 6.13 6.20 -6.81
CA ALA A 151 6.44 6.51 -8.21
C ALA A 151 6.46 8.02 -8.42
N GLU A 152 7.42 8.48 -9.23
CA GLU A 152 7.46 9.87 -9.70
C GLU A 152 6.47 10.05 -10.86
N LEU A 153 5.73 11.15 -10.82
CA LEU A 153 4.76 11.50 -11.87
C LEU A 153 5.49 12.26 -12.99
N THR A 154 5.51 11.67 -14.17
CA THR A 154 6.10 12.23 -15.40
C THR A 154 5.04 12.81 -16.31
#